data_e823cb6e4eaffeb49db6f57dfdde99ff
#
_entry.id   e823cb6e4eaffeb49db6f57dfdde99ff
#
_cell.length_a   1.000
_cell.length_b   1.000
_cell.length_c   1.000
_cell.angle_alpha   90.00
_cell.angle_beta   90.00
_cell.angle_gamma   90.00
#
_symmetry.space_group_name_H-M   'P 1'
#
loop_
_entity.id
_entity.type
_entity.pdbx_description
1 polymer ?
#
loop_
_entity_poly.entity_id
_entity_poly.type
_entity_poly.pdbx_seq_one_letter_code
_entity_poly.pdbx_strand_id
1 'polypeptide(L)'
;YLNVLCQDRVLRLPRAWNKFPVAKDKLAREDLRIVHYGMTWKPWHYSDIPYQEYFWEYAEKTEFYGLLKEIFDKFSFADMERDMKCEAGLQALARSEIERPDNYFTVYKKQYGRMK
;
A
#
# COMPACT_ATOMS: atom_id res chain seq x y z
N TYR A 1 2.75 -7.72 -15.64
CA TYR A 1 2.96 -9.02 -16.28
C TYR A 1 1.71 -9.92 -16.16
N LEU A 2 1.20 -10.15 -14.93
CA LEU A 2 -0.02 -10.97 -14.71
C LEU A 2 -1.24 -10.40 -15.42
N ASN A 3 -1.44 -9.08 -15.41
CA ASN A 3 -2.56 -8.43 -16.09
C ASN A 3 -2.58 -8.69 -17.60
N VAL A 4 -1.41 -8.88 -18.23
CA VAL A 4 -1.29 -9.22 -19.64
C VAL A 4 -1.64 -10.68 -19.89
N LEU A 5 -1.14 -11.58 -19.04
CA LEU A 5 -1.41 -13.01 -19.16
C LEU A 5 -2.86 -13.37 -18.85
N CYS A 6 -3.49 -12.67 -17.92
CA CYS A 6 -4.82 -12.96 -17.44
C CYS A 6 -5.93 -12.24 -18.22
N GLN A 7 -5.61 -11.17 -18.96
CA GLN A 7 -6.56 -10.38 -19.78
C GLN A 7 -8.03 -10.45 -19.29
N ASP A 8 -8.90 -11.17 -20.03
CA ASP A 8 -10.33 -11.27 -19.74
C ASP A 8 -10.68 -12.25 -18.59
N ARG A 9 -9.69 -12.91 -17.98
CA ARG A 9 -9.86 -13.83 -16.84
C ARG A 9 -9.58 -13.18 -15.50
N VAL A 10 -9.75 -11.87 -15.38
CA VAL A 10 -9.51 -11.11 -14.16
C VAL A 10 -10.83 -10.77 -13.49
N LEU A 11 -11.06 -11.32 -12.29
CA LEU A 11 -12.14 -10.87 -11.42
C LEU A 11 -11.70 -9.60 -10.66
N ARG A 12 -12.35 -8.49 -10.92
CA ARG A 12 -12.13 -7.24 -10.19
C ARG A 12 -12.95 -7.21 -8.92
N LEU A 13 -12.29 -7.27 -7.78
CA LEU A 13 -12.95 -7.13 -6.49
C LEU A 13 -13.27 -5.66 -6.19
N PRO A 14 -14.35 -5.38 -5.44
CA PRO A 14 -14.64 -4.06 -4.90
C PRO A 14 -13.46 -3.54 -4.06
N ARG A 15 -13.30 -2.21 -4.00
CA ARG A 15 -12.21 -1.54 -3.28
C ARG A 15 -12.10 -1.91 -1.80
N ALA A 16 -13.20 -2.31 -1.19
CA ALA A 16 -13.24 -2.79 0.20
C ALA A 16 -12.31 -3.99 0.47
N TRP A 17 -11.97 -4.77 -0.55
CA TRP A 17 -11.07 -5.93 -0.47
C TRP A 17 -9.58 -5.58 -0.57
N ASN A 18 -9.25 -4.32 -0.82
CA ASN A 18 -7.87 -3.82 -0.83
C ASN A 18 -7.87 -2.33 -0.47
N LYS A 19 -8.38 -2.00 0.71
CA LYS A 19 -8.53 -0.62 1.15
C LYS A 19 -7.21 -0.09 1.70
N PHE A 20 -6.65 0.91 1.01
CA PHE A 20 -5.52 1.68 1.55
C PHE A 20 -6.00 2.64 2.64
N PRO A 21 -5.20 2.86 3.70
CA PRO A 21 -5.52 3.73 4.82
C PRO A 21 -5.37 5.22 4.44
N VAL A 22 -6.28 5.72 3.63
CA VAL A 22 -6.32 7.13 3.19
C VAL A 22 -7.41 7.88 3.93
N ALA A 23 -7.05 8.96 4.63
CA ALA A 23 -7.97 9.69 5.51
C ALA A 23 -9.20 10.28 4.79
N LYS A 24 -9.02 10.75 3.54
CA LYS A 24 -10.10 11.38 2.75
C LYS A 24 -11.15 10.39 2.24
N ASP A 25 -10.93 9.11 2.39
CA ASP A 25 -11.71 8.06 1.75
C ASP A 25 -11.91 6.89 2.70
N LYS A 26 -12.48 7.17 3.87
CA LYS A 26 -12.81 6.17 4.87
C LYS A 26 -14.07 5.39 4.47
N LEU A 27 -14.02 4.08 4.64
CA LEU A 27 -15.17 3.19 4.64
C LEU A 27 -15.59 2.89 6.08
N ALA A 28 -16.86 2.62 6.30
CA ALA A 28 -17.34 2.11 7.56
C ALA A 28 -16.80 0.69 7.84
N ARG A 29 -16.74 0.29 9.11
CA ARG A 29 -16.18 -1.02 9.51
C ARG A 29 -16.89 -2.19 8.84
N GLU A 30 -18.20 -2.12 8.76
CA GLU A 30 -19.07 -3.14 8.15
C GLU A 30 -18.82 -3.35 6.65
N ASP A 31 -18.35 -2.30 5.98
CA ASP A 31 -18.03 -2.33 4.55
C ASP A 31 -16.60 -2.81 4.27
N LEU A 32 -15.71 -2.72 5.26
CA LEU A 32 -14.32 -3.15 5.11
C LEU A 32 -14.21 -4.67 5.01
N ARG A 33 -13.29 -5.13 4.15
CA ARG A 33 -12.91 -6.54 4.04
C ARG A 33 -11.43 -6.74 4.35
N ILE A 34 -10.57 -5.99 3.70
CA ILE A 34 -9.12 -6.02 3.95
C ILE A 34 -8.59 -4.59 3.97
N VAL A 35 -7.87 -4.22 5.02
CA VAL A 35 -7.06 -2.99 5.07
C VAL A 35 -5.63 -3.33 4.67
N HIS A 36 -5.11 -2.65 3.65
CA HIS A 36 -3.77 -2.86 3.13
C HIS A 36 -2.85 -1.71 3.59
N TYR A 37 -2.08 -1.92 4.64
CA TYR A 37 -1.05 -0.99 5.09
C TYR A 37 0.19 -1.12 4.20
N GLY A 38 0.12 -0.54 3.00
CA GLY A 38 1.21 -0.55 2.03
C GLY A 38 2.32 0.45 2.36
N MET A 39 3.46 0.31 1.68
CA MET A 39 4.60 1.23 1.78
C MET A 39 5.13 1.40 3.22
N THR A 40 5.57 2.60 3.59
CA THR A 40 6.18 2.94 4.87
C THR A 40 5.17 3.13 6.00
N TRP A 41 3.96 3.58 5.69
CA TRP A 41 2.92 3.93 6.66
C TRP A 41 2.33 2.69 7.34
N LYS A 42 2.97 2.23 8.40
CA LYS A 42 2.59 1.02 9.15
C LYS A 42 2.00 1.36 10.50
N PRO A 43 0.91 0.71 10.95
CA PRO A 43 0.29 0.99 12.24
C PRO A 43 1.17 0.67 13.46
N TRP A 44 2.22 -0.13 13.29
CA TRP A 44 3.23 -0.40 14.31
C TRP A 44 4.44 0.54 14.27
N HIS A 45 4.41 1.59 13.43
CA HIS A 45 5.38 2.66 13.38
C HIS A 45 4.74 4.03 13.68
N TYR A 46 3.50 4.25 13.28
CA TYR A 46 2.84 5.55 13.36
C TYR A 46 1.52 5.48 14.13
N SER A 47 1.19 6.53 14.87
CA SER A 47 0.02 6.59 15.75
C SER A 47 -1.27 7.08 15.10
N ASP A 48 -1.21 7.64 13.89
CA ASP A 48 -2.32 8.33 13.23
C ASP A 48 -2.71 7.70 11.88
N ILE A 49 -2.40 6.43 11.71
CA ILE A 49 -2.77 5.69 10.50
C ILE A 49 -4.27 5.36 10.51
N PRO A 50 -5.03 5.74 9.46
CA PRO A 50 -6.43 5.36 9.38
C PRO A 50 -6.63 3.85 9.49
N TYR A 51 -7.62 3.43 10.28
CA TYR A 51 -7.95 2.02 10.57
C TYR A 51 -6.90 1.28 11.42
N GLN A 52 -5.92 1.96 12.02
CA GLN A 52 -4.92 1.32 12.87
C GLN A 52 -5.52 0.58 14.06
N GLU A 53 -6.68 1.03 14.55
CA GLU A 53 -7.43 0.39 15.62
C GLU A 53 -7.76 -1.07 15.29
N TYR A 54 -8.06 -1.39 14.05
CA TYR A 54 -8.35 -2.76 13.63
C TYR A 54 -7.09 -3.62 13.60
N PHE A 55 -5.94 -3.04 13.20
CA PHE A 55 -4.68 -3.75 13.30
C PHE A 55 -4.36 -4.15 14.74
N TRP A 56 -4.47 -3.21 15.69
CA TRP A 56 -4.17 -3.46 17.08
C TRP A 56 -5.16 -4.44 17.72
N GLU A 57 -6.45 -4.37 17.39
CA GLU A 57 -7.46 -5.34 17.83
C GLU A 57 -7.09 -6.80 17.48
N TYR A 58 -6.49 -7.02 16.31
CA TYR A 58 -6.03 -8.34 15.89
C TYR A 58 -4.66 -8.68 16.48
N ALA A 59 -3.76 -7.73 16.55
CA ALA A 59 -2.43 -7.92 17.10
C ALA A 59 -2.48 -8.39 18.56
N GLU A 60 -3.39 -7.84 19.37
CA GLU A 60 -3.62 -8.24 20.78
C GLU A 60 -3.94 -9.73 20.96
N LYS A 61 -4.47 -10.38 19.93
CA LYS A 61 -4.84 -11.80 19.93
C LYS A 61 -3.69 -12.71 19.52
N THR A 62 -2.50 -12.16 19.27
CA THR A 62 -1.33 -12.90 18.79
C THR A 62 -0.18 -12.85 19.81
N GLU A 63 0.71 -13.83 19.74
CA GLU A 63 1.95 -13.85 20.53
C GLU A 63 2.92 -12.70 20.18
N PHE A 64 2.70 -12.02 19.04
CA PHE A 64 3.55 -10.93 18.57
C PHE A 64 3.18 -9.55 19.12
N TYR A 65 2.09 -9.44 19.89
CA TYR A 65 1.63 -8.14 20.39
C TYR A 65 2.70 -7.38 21.18
N GLY A 66 3.38 -8.05 22.11
CA GLY A 66 4.44 -7.44 22.90
C GLY A 66 5.60 -6.91 22.03
N LEU A 67 6.02 -7.69 21.04
CA LEU A 67 7.07 -7.29 20.09
C LEU A 67 6.62 -6.09 19.25
N LEU A 68 5.38 -6.11 18.77
CA LEU A 68 4.84 -5.00 17.96
C LEU A 68 4.75 -3.71 18.76
N LYS A 69 4.37 -3.77 20.03
CA LYS A 69 4.39 -2.63 20.96
C LYS A 69 5.79 -2.11 21.18
N GLU A 70 6.75 -2.99 21.40
CA GLU A 70 8.16 -2.62 21.56
C GLU A 70 8.70 -1.92 20.30
N ILE A 71 8.37 -2.40 19.11
CA ILE A 71 8.74 -1.76 17.84
C ILE A 71 8.12 -0.37 17.76
N PHE A 72 6.83 -0.23 18.08
CA PHE A 72 6.12 1.04 18.09
C PHE A 72 6.77 2.06 19.01
N ASP A 73 7.08 1.66 20.25
CA ASP A 73 7.63 2.53 21.28
C ASP A 73 9.08 2.95 20.98
N LYS A 74 9.83 2.13 20.24
CA LYS A 74 11.23 2.39 19.83
C LYS A 74 11.35 3.12 18.51
N PHE A 75 10.25 3.29 17.75
CA PHE A 75 10.29 3.95 16.45
C PHE A 75 10.65 5.42 16.61
N SER A 76 11.81 5.80 16.12
CA SER A 76 12.44 7.10 16.36
C SER A 76 12.19 8.10 15.24
N PHE A 77 12.50 9.37 15.50
CA PHE A 77 12.49 10.41 14.48
C PHE A 77 13.45 10.09 13.31
N ALA A 78 14.60 9.49 13.61
CA ALA A 78 15.56 9.07 12.57
C ALA A 78 14.97 7.95 11.67
N ASP A 79 14.17 7.06 12.24
CA ASP A 79 13.45 6.04 11.46
C ASP A 79 12.40 6.68 10.55
N MET A 80 11.67 7.66 11.05
CA MET A 80 10.71 8.43 10.26
C MET A 80 11.38 9.16 9.10
N GLU A 81 12.51 9.83 9.33
CA GLU A 81 13.28 10.49 8.25
C GLU A 81 13.74 9.48 7.18
N ARG A 82 14.19 8.29 7.61
CA ARG A 82 14.57 7.21 6.68
C ARG A 82 13.38 6.77 5.83
N ASP A 83 12.21 6.57 6.45
CA ASP A 83 10.98 6.19 5.75
C ASP A 83 10.57 7.26 4.72
N MET A 84 10.62 8.53 5.09
CA MET A 84 10.32 9.65 4.18
C MET A 84 11.29 9.69 2.98
N LYS A 85 12.59 9.48 3.23
CA LYS A 85 13.59 9.41 2.16
C LYS A 85 13.36 8.22 1.24
N CYS A 86 13.00 7.06 1.81
CA CYS A 86 12.66 5.86 1.04
C CYS A 86 11.43 6.10 0.14
N GLU A 87 10.37 6.69 0.69
CA GLU A 87 9.16 7.01 -0.06
C GLU A 87 9.44 8.00 -1.21
N ALA A 88 10.20 9.06 -0.94
CA ALA A 88 10.61 10.03 -1.96
C ALA A 88 11.43 9.36 -3.08
N GLY A 89 12.33 8.44 -2.72
CA GLY A 89 13.12 7.64 -3.66
C GLY A 89 12.24 6.75 -4.54
N LEU A 90 11.25 6.08 -3.94
CA LEU A 90 10.30 5.25 -4.69
C LEU A 90 9.43 6.07 -5.64
N GLN A 91 8.98 7.25 -5.19
CA GLN A 91 8.23 8.17 -6.05
C GLN A 91 9.06 8.68 -7.23
N ALA A 92 10.33 9.03 -6.99
CA ALA A 92 11.25 9.46 -8.04
C ALA A 92 11.50 8.33 -9.04
N LEU A 93 11.73 7.11 -8.57
CA LEU A 93 11.87 5.92 -9.41
C LEU A 93 10.61 5.67 -10.25
N ALA A 94 9.43 5.73 -9.63
CA ALA A 94 8.17 5.54 -10.34
C ALA A 94 7.97 6.57 -11.46
N ARG A 95 8.30 7.85 -11.20
CA ARG A 95 8.25 8.91 -12.22
C ARG A 95 9.22 8.62 -13.35
N SER A 96 10.47 8.29 -13.06
CA SER A 96 11.47 7.98 -14.07
C SER A 96 11.05 6.81 -14.95
N GLU A 97 10.45 5.77 -14.38
CA GLU A 97 9.95 4.63 -15.15
C GLU A 97 8.74 4.97 -16.03
N ILE A 98 7.85 5.86 -15.58
CA ILE A 98 6.72 6.35 -16.39
C ILE A 98 7.20 7.21 -17.56
N GLU A 99 8.23 8.03 -17.35
CA GLU A 99 8.77 8.96 -18.34
C GLU A 99 9.68 8.27 -19.38
N ARG A 100 10.12 7.06 -19.11
CA ARG A 100 10.94 6.31 -20.08
C ARG A 100 10.17 6.06 -21.37
N PRO A 101 10.79 6.34 -22.56
CA PRO A 101 10.14 6.11 -23.85
C PRO A 101 9.91 4.63 -24.16
N ASP A 102 10.67 3.75 -23.53
CA ASP A 102 10.61 2.29 -23.68
C ASP A 102 9.89 1.58 -22.53
N ASN A 103 9.16 2.33 -21.67
CA ASN A 103 8.37 1.71 -20.62
C ASN A 103 7.29 0.78 -21.20
N TYR A 104 6.92 -0.24 -20.40
CA TYR A 104 5.98 -1.28 -20.85
C TYR A 104 4.67 -0.70 -21.39
N PHE A 105 4.09 0.30 -20.75
CA PHE A 105 2.83 0.91 -21.20
C PHE A 105 2.95 1.56 -22.57
N THR A 106 4.03 2.30 -22.81
CA THR A 106 4.31 2.97 -24.08
C THR A 106 4.53 1.95 -25.20
N VAL A 107 5.34 0.92 -24.94
CA VAL A 107 5.61 -0.17 -25.89
C VAL A 107 4.33 -0.95 -26.19
N TYR A 108 3.58 -1.34 -25.18
CA TYR A 108 2.32 -2.08 -25.33
C TYR A 108 1.29 -1.29 -26.13
N LYS A 109 1.09 0.00 -25.78
CA LYS A 109 0.16 0.89 -26.51
C LYS A 109 0.55 1.06 -27.99
N LYS A 110 1.84 1.13 -28.27
CA LYS A 110 2.36 1.24 -29.65
C LYS A 110 2.12 -0.05 -30.44
N GLN A 111 2.24 -1.21 -29.79
CA GLN A 111 2.12 -2.52 -30.43
C GLN A 111 0.66 -2.99 -30.58
N TYR A 112 -0.19 -2.73 -29.61
CA TYR A 112 -1.55 -3.31 -29.50
C TYR A 112 -2.68 -2.27 -29.49
N GLY A 113 -2.36 -0.98 -29.55
CA GLY A 113 -3.36 0.09 -29.45
C GLY A 113 -3.82 0.35 -27.99
N ARG A 114 -5.00 0.96 -27.82
CA ARG A 114 -5.52 1.27 -26.48
C ARG A 114 -5.85 -0.02 -25.71
N MET A 115 -5.40 -0.13 -24.47
CA MET A 115 -5.96 -1.10 -23.54
C MET A 115 -7.45 -0.80 -23.32
N LYS A 116 -8.28 -1.79 -23.58
CA LYS A 116 -9.72 -1.70 -23.29
C LYS A 116 -9.98 -1.74 -21.77
#